data_f36533e4c6b11bb51214b7f57b4ba5b5
#
_entry.id   f36533e4c6b11bb51214b7f57b4ba5b5
#
_cell.length_a   1.000
_cell.length_b   1.000
_cell.length_c   1.000
_cell.angle_alpha   90.00
_cell.angle_beta   90.00
_cell.angle_gamma   90.00
#
_symmetry.space_group_name_H-M   'P 1'
#
loop_
_entity.id
_entity.type
_entity.pdbx_description
1 polymer ?
#
loop_
_entity_poly.entity_id
_entity_poly.type
_entity_poly.pdbx_seq_one_letter_code
_entity_poly.pdbx_strand_id
1 'polypeptide(L)'
;MGKWAKYARKYQKEWENNEDFKDWLTSSSENKGDGTDMAYCKVCDCKLRPHLQDLKLHTTRNKHVENIKRMKLAAVTKPIDSHFKPGPSKPTGMELKVAELRLAAHVAVHSSLSTADHLAPLLASTFPESKVASGVTLGRTKCTALVSKVLGPTFREILLEDIGEQPYSLIVDESTDISCEKELGVIVRYFSKRANDFLTRFLGLISITDASATGMFNELKSFFESCNLDLKRCVGIGTDGASVMCGRNHSLYSLMRDENPKLILAKCTCHSLHLACSEATAALPANIWCFSLGDSERPPKSRSEHSDRTKPPLPVKHENAP
;
A
#
# COMPACT_ATOMS: atom_id res chain seq x y z
N MET A 1 4.02 -26.50 -30.36
CA MET A 1 3.33 -27.10 -29.19
C MET A 1 4.25 -28.15 -28.57
N GLY A 2 4.67 -27.91 -27.34
CA GLY A 2 5.67 -28.72 -26.66
C GLY A 2 5.17 -30.12 -26.30
N LYS A 3 6.07 -31.10 -26.31
CA LYS A 3 5.85 -32.52 -26.00
C LYS A 3 5.10 -32.82 -24.68
N TRP A 4 4.97 -31.84 -23.78
CA TRP A 4 4.36 -31.99 -22.46
C TRP A 4 2.85 -31.77 -22.42
N ALA A 5 2.22 -31.19 -23.45
CA ALA A 5 0.77 -30.96 -23.52
C ALA A 5 -0.05 -32.27 -23.58
N LYS A 6 0.58 -33.41 -23.93
CA LYS A 6 -0.08 -34.72 -24.10
C LYS A 6 -0.35 -35.44 -22.78
N TYR A 7 0.15 -34.94 -21.65
CA TYR A 7 0.02 -35.56 -20.30
C TYR A 7 -0.68 -34.63 -19.25
N ALA A 8 -1.38 -33.61 -19.71
CA ALA A 8 -2.20 -32.79 -18.81
C ALA A 8 -3.31 -33.67 -18.21
N ARG A 9 -3.24 -33.97 -16.93
CA ARG A 9 -4.28 -34.72 -16.23
C ARG A 9 -5.52 -33.84 -16.13
N LYS A 10 -6.67 -34.41 -16.50
CA LYS A 10 -7.97 -33.74 -16.41
C LYS A 10 -8.55 -33.93 -15.02
N TYR A 11 -9.35 -32.97 -14.58
CA TYR A 11 -10.15 -33.07 -13.37
C TYR A 11 -11.13 -34.25 -13.47
N GLN A 12 -11.27 -35.01 -12.39
CA GLN A 12 -12.19 -36.14 -12.32
C GLN A 12 -13.32 -35.80 -11.35
N LYS A 13 -14.54 -35.71 -11.84
CA LYS A 13 -15.72 -35.36 -11.03
C LYS A 13 -15.99 -36.36 -9.89
N GLU A 14 -15.52 -37.60 -10.04
CA GLU A 14 -15.59 -38.65 -9.02
C GLU A 14 -14.88 -38.27 -7.72
N TRP A 15 -13.88 -37.37 -7.79
CA TRP A 15 -13.17 -36.91 -6.58
C TRP A 15 -14.06 -36.08 -5.65
N GLU A 16 -15.15 -35.48 -6.16
CA GLU A 16 -16.11 -34.74 -5.35
C GLU A 16 -16.91 -35.67 -4.40
N ASN A 17 -16.99 -36.96 -4.69
CA ASN A 17 -17.65 -37.97 -3.89
C ASN A 17 -16.74 -38.57 -2.80
N ASN A 18 -15.46 -38.23 -2.81
CA ASN A 18 -14.51 -38.72 -1.82
C ASN A 18 -14.73 -38.00 -0.48
N GLU A 19 -14.72 -38.73 0.60
CA GLU A 19 -14.96 -38.20 1.96
C GLU A 19 -13.99 -37.08 2.35
N ASP A 20 -12.73 -37.14 1.87
CA ASP A 20 -11.73 -36.13 2.15
C ASP A 20 -11.96 -34.81 1.35
N PHE A 21 -12.73 -34.83 0.27
CA PHE A 21 -12.84 -33.71 -0.68
C PHE A 21 -14.26 -33.17 -0.88
N LYS A 22 -15.31 -33.96 -0.57
CA LYS A 22 -16.72 -33.65 -0.87
C LYS A 22 -17.19 -32.27 -0.38
N ASP A 23 -16.65 -31.81 0.74
CA ASP A 23 -17.11 -30.55 1.38
C ASP A 23 -16.49 -29.30 0.75
N TRP A 24 -15.36 -29.43 0.02
CA TRP A 24 -14.61 -28.26 -0.42
C TRP A 24 -14.14 -28.29 -1.88
N LEU A 25 -14.08 -29.46 -2.51
CA LEU A 25 -13.60 -29.63 -3.88
C LEU A 25 -14.72 -29.45 -4.90
N THR A 26 -14.45 -28.75 -6.00
CA THR A 26 -15.32 -28.66 -7.18
C THR A 26 -14.48 -28.40 -8.44
N SER A 27 -15.11 -28.46 -9.62
CA SER A 27 -14.48 -28.02 -10.85
C SER A 27 -14.41 -26.49 -10.95
N SER A 28 -13.32 -25.95 -11.50
CA SER A 28 -13.21 -24.51 -11.74
C SER A 28 -14.18 -23.99 -12.80
N SER A 29 -14.58 -24.84 -13.75
CA SER A 29 -15.57 -24.51 -14.76
C SER A 29 -16.96 -24.31 -14.18
N GLU A 30 -17.34 -25.05 -13.14
CA GLU A 30 -18.62 -24.90 -12.45
C GLU A 30 -18.68 -23.65 -11.57
N ASN A 31 -17.53 -23.22 -11.04
CA ASN A 31 -17.50 -22.14 -10.03
C ASN A 31 -17.13 -20.76 -10.58
N LYS A 32 -16.29 -20.68 -11.63
CA LYS A 32 -15.84 -19.41 -12.23
C LYS A 32 -16.13 -19.27 -13.73
N GLY A 33 -16.69 -20.30 -14.37
CA GLY A 33 -17.11 -20.24 -15.78
C GLY A 33 -15.97 -19.98 -16.79
N ASP A 34 -14.71 -20.26 -16.43
CA ASP A 34 -13.54 -19.89 -17.22
C ASP A 34 -13.11 -20.93 -18.28
N GLY A 35 -13.90 -21.98 -18.45
CA GLY A 35 -13.64 -23.02 -19.45
C GLY A 35 -12.42 -23.92 -19.18
N THR A 36 -11.74 -23.76 -18.05
CA THR A 36 -10.60 -24.59 -17.66
C THR A 36 -11.06 -25.68 -16.69
N ASP A 37 -10.78 -26.94 -17.02
CA ASP A 37 -11.16 -28.09 -16.21
C ASP A 37 -10.10 -28.39 -15.12
N MET A 38 -9.95 -27.42 -14.20
CA MET A 38 -9.04 -27.48 -13.06
C MET A 38 -9.80 -27.79 -11.77
N ALA A 39 -9.12 -28.39 -10.79
CA ALA A 39 -9.66 -28.51 -9.44
C ALA A 39 -9.78 -27.14 -8.75
N TYR A 40 -10.84 -26.93 -7.98
CA TYR A 40 -11.07 -25.67 -7.28
C TYR A 40 -11.47 -25.93 -5.82
N CYS A 41 -10.82 -25.19 -4.91
CA CYS A 41 -11.15 -25.24 -3.49
C CYS A 41 -12.14 -24.11 -3.13
N LYS A 42 -13.40 -24.43 -2.82
CA LYS A 42 -14.43 -23.48 -2.39
C LYS A 42 -14.06 -22.76 -1.09
N VAL A 43 -13.30 -23.43 -0.20
CA VAL A 43 -12.96 -22.93 1.13
C VAL A 43 -11.79 -21.94 1.10
N CYS A 44 -10.83 -22.19 0.20
CA CYS A 44 -9.63 -21.32 0.06
C CYS A 44 -9.74 -20.34 -1.10
N ASP A 45 -10.81 -20.44 -1.91
CA ASP A 45 -11.04 -19.65 -3.13
C ASP A 45 -9.85 -19.69 -4.11
N CYS A 46 -9.34 -20.90 -4.38
CA CYS A 46 -8.15 -21.06 -5.23
C CYS A 46 -8.24 -22.26 -6.16
N LYS A 47 -7.59 -22.15 -7.33
CA LYS A 47 -7.41 -23.23 -8.28
C LYS A 47 -6.28 -24.16 -7.84
N LEU A 48 -6.48 -25.44 -8.04
CA LEU A 48 -5.52 -26.51 -7.72
C LEU A 48 -5.22 -27.34 -8.96
N ARG A 49 -4.04 -27.95 -9.01
CA ARG A 49 -3.74 -28.92 -10.05
C ARG A 49 -4.62 -30.15 -9.89
N PRO A 50 -5.19 -30.70 -10.99
CA PRO A 50 -6.04 -31.88 -10.93
C PRO A 50 -5.18 -33.15 -10.75
N HIS A 51 -4.59 -33.28 -9.57
CA HIS A 51 -3.73 -34.39 -9.18
C HIS A 51 -4.05 -34.81 -7.74
N LEU A 52 -4.35 -36.07 -7.53
CA LEU A 52 -4.85 -36.58 -6.26
C LEU A 52 -3.92 -36.30 -5.06
N GLN A 53 -2.58 -36.38 -5.28
CA GLN A 53 -1.60 -36.10 -4.24
C GLN A 53 -1.58 -34.61 -3.88
N ASP A 54 -1.74 -33.71 -4.86
CA ASP A 54 -1.77 -32.27 -4.62
C ASP A 54 -3.05 -31.87 -3.87
N LEU A 55 -4.18 -32.53 -4.15
CA LEU A 55 -5.43 -32.35 -3.44
C LEU A 55 -5.30 -32.82 -1.97
N LYS A 56 -4.72 -34.01 -1.74
CA LYS A 56 -4.41 -34.50 -0.38
C LYS A 56 -3.46 -33.59 0.37
N LEU A 57 -2.41 -33.09 -0.29
CA LEU A 57 -1.47 -32.15 0.33
C LEU A 57 -2.16 -30.81 0.66
N HIS A 58 -3.13 -30.37 -0.16
CA HIS A 58 -3.89 -29.14 0.11
C HIS A 58 -4.74 -29.25 1.38
N THR A 59 -5.33 -30.41 1.69
CA THR A 59 -6.10 -30.61 2.94
C THR A 59 -5.27 -30.44 4.22
N THR A 60 -3.97 -30.70 4.16
CA THR A 60 -3.07 -30.58 5.31
C THR A 60 -2.47 -29.19 5.49
N ARG A 61 -2.66 -28.28 4.55
CA ARG A 61 -2.13 -26.90 4.64
C ARG A 61 -2.84 -26.11 5.74
N ASN A 62 -2.07 -25.42 6.57
CA ASN A 62 -2.59 -24.61 7.69
C ASN A 62 -3.74 -23.67 7.27
N LYS A 63 -3.58 -22.96 6.14
CA LYS A 63 -4.61 -22.05 5.63
C LYS A 63 -5.94 -22.78 5.32
N HIS A 64 -5.89 -23.99 4.75
CA HIS A 64 -7.10 -24.76 4.46
C HIS A 64 -7.77 -25.25 5.75
N VAL A 65 -7.00 -25.77 6.69
CA VAL A 65 -7.49 -26.24 7.99
C VAL A 65 -8.13 -25.11 8.80
N GLU A 66 -7.51 -23.93 8.81
CA GLU A 66 -8.08 -22.75 9.47
C GLU A 66 -9.37 -22.26 8.81
N ASN A 67 -9.42 -22.25 7.49
CA ASN A 67 -10.62 -21.84 6.77
C ASN A 67 -11.77 -22.81 6.99
N ILE A 68 -11.52 -24.12 7.01
CA ILE A 68 -12.54 -25.13 7.37
C ILE A 68 -13.03 -24.92 8.82
N LYS A 69 -12.12 -24.67 9.77
CA LYS A 69 -12.52 -24.36 11.15
C LYS A 69 -13.43 -23.13 11.21
N ARG A 70 -13.11 -22.09 10.47
CA ARG A 70 -13.93 -20.87 10.39
C ARG A 70 -15.32 -21.16 9.78
N MET A 71 -15.39 -21.93 8.71
CA MET A 71 -16.68 -22.32 8.10
C MET A 71 -17.54 -23.16 9.05
N LYS A 72 -16.94 -24.14 9.74
CA LYS A 72 -17.66 -24.96 10.74
C LYS A 72 -18.14 -24.12 11.92
N LEU A 73 -17.33 -23.17 12.39
CA LEU A 73 -17.71 -22.23 13.45
C LEU A 73 -18.87 -21.32 13.00
N ALA A 74 -18.82 -20.82 11.76
CA ALA A 74 -19.88 -20.00 11.17
C ALA A 74 -21.20 -20.79 10.98
N ALA A 75 -21.12 -22.08 10.69
CA ALA A 75 -22.31 -22.94 10.55
C ALA A 75 -22.98 -23.29 11.90
N VAL A 76 -22.22 -23.25 13.00
CA VAL A 76 -22.72 -23.49 14.37
C VAL A 76 -23.22 -22.21 15.02
N THR A 77 -22.74 -21.03 14.59
CA THR A 77 -23.28 -19.74 15.04
C THR A 77 -24.64 -19.50 14.39
N LYS A 78 -25.68 -19.45 15.22
CA LYS A 78 -27.04 -19.06 14.77
C LYS A 78 -26.98 -17.73 14.05
N PRO A 79 -27.84 -17.49 13.01
CA PRO A 79 -27.92 -16.20 12.35
C PRO A 79 -28.02 -15.06 13.38
N ILE A 80 -27.29 -14.00 13.15
CA ILE A 80 -27.21 -12.81 14.03
C ILE A 80 -28.60 -12.29 14.41
N ASP A 81 -29.59 -12.42 13.53
CA ASP A 81 -30.98 -12.00 13.76
C ASP A 81 -31.68 -12.70 14.93
N SER A 82 -31.24 -13.90 15.34
CA SER A 82 -31.86 -14.63 16.46
C SER A 82 -31.45 -14.11 17.83
N HIS A 83 -30.47 -13.23 17.91
CA HIS A 83 -29.97 -12.62 19.17
C HIS A 83 -30.45 -11.18 19.39
N PHE A 84 -31.16 -10.59 18.45
CA PHE A 84 -31.75 -9.26 18.62
C PHE A 84 -33.10 -9.33 19.38
N LYS A 85 -33.03 -9.41 20.71
CA LYS A 85 -34.16 -8.95 21.52
C LYS A 85 -34.12 -7.42 21.53
N PRO A 86 -35.26 -6.71 21.33
CA PRO A 86 -35.29 -5.27 21.48
C PRO A 86 -35.01 -4.93 22.95
N GLY A 87 -33.78 -4.51 23.20
CA GLY A 87 -33.39 -3.90 24.48
C GLY A 87 -33.84 -2.43 24.53
N PRO A 88 -33.75 -1.76 25.70
CA PRO A 88 -34.20 -0.38 25.88
C PRO A 88 -33.58 0.52 24.82
N SER A 89 -34.39 1.40 24.25
CA SER A 89 -34.14 2.29 23.11
C SER A 89 -32.65 2.62 22.88
N LYS A 90 -32.05 2.03 21.82
CA LYS A 90 -30.71 2.36 21.38
C LYS A 90 -30.61 3.87 21.11
N PRO A 91 -29.45 4.51 21.36
CA PRO A 91 -29.22 5.89 20.95
C PRO A 91 -29.62 6.05 19.49
N THR A 92 -30.16 7.23 19.13
CA THR A 92 -30.56 7.50 17.75
C THR A 92 -29.39 7.14 16.83
N GLY A 93 -29.62 6.31 15.82
CA GLY A 93 -28.56 5.71 15.02
C GLY A 93 -27.61 6.73 14.38
N MET A 94 -28.00 8.02 14.36
CA MET A 94 -27.20 9.13 13.87
C MET A 94 -26.11 9.56 14.88
N GLU A 95 -26.44 9.72 16.17
CA GLU A 95 -25.46 10.13 17.21
C GLU A 95 -24.32 9.12 17.32
N LEU A 96 -24.66 7.84 17.29
CA LEU A 96 -23.67 6.75 17.31
C LEU A 96 -22.78 6.77 16.07
N LYS A 97 -23.34 6.96 14.87
CA LYS A 97 -22.57 7.05 13.62
C LYS A 97 -21.61 8.25 13.65
N VAL A 98 -22.07 9.40 14.14
CA VAL A 98 -21.23 10.61 14.28
C VAL A 98 -20.10 10.35 15.28
N ALA A 99 -20.38 9.71 16.41
CA ALA A 99 -19.35 9.35 17.39
C ALA A 99 -18.30 8.43 16.80
N GLU A 100 -18.72 7.36 16.11
CA GLU A 100 -17.80 6.40 15.48
C GLU A 100 -16.95 7.04 14.37
N LEU A 101 -17.52 7.96 13.56
CA LEU A 101 -16.75 8.70 12.55
C LEU A 101 -15.71 9.63 13.20
N ARG A 102 -16.06 10.33 14.26
CA ARG A 102 -15.12 11.19 15.00
C ARG A 102 -13.99 10.38 15.63
N LEU A 103 -14.31 9.24 16.24
CA LEU A 103 -13.33 8.32 16.80
C LEU A 103 -12.43 7.73 15.71
N ALA A 104 -12.99 7.31 14.56
CA ALA A 104 -12.21 6.81 13.44
C ALA A 104 -11.26 7.88 12.88
N ALA A 105 -11.71 9.13 12.76
CA ALA A 105 -10.88 10.25 12.35
C ALA A 105 -9.75 10.51 13.35
N HIS A 106 -10.04 10.50 14.65
CA HIS A 106 -9.03 10.67 15.71
C HIS A 106 -7.99 9.55 15.67
N VAL A 107 -8.42 8.30 15.58
CA VAL A 107 -7.52 7.13 15.49
C VAL A 107 -6.63 7.23 14.26
N ALA A 108 -7.18 7.59 13.09
CA ALA A 108 -6.43 7.70 11.84
C ALA A 108 -5.33 8.78 11.88
N VAL A 109 -5.55 9.86 12.65
CA VAL A 109 -4.59 10.99 12.72
C VAL A 109 -3.55 10.80 13.83
N HIS A 110 -3.93 10.20 14.96
CA HIS A 110 -3.12 10.26 16.17
C HIS A 110 -2.60 8.91 16.66
N SER A 111 -3.05 7.78 16.09
CA SER A 111 -2.65 6.46 16.57
C SER A 111 -2.68 5.39 15.47
N SER A 112 -2.28 4.16 15.81
CA SER A 112 -2.46 3.01 14.94
C SER A 112 -3.93 2.61 14.85
N LEU A 113 -4.40 2.16 13.68
CA LEU A 113 -5.74 1.62 13.49
C LEU A 113 -6.06 0.44 14.43
N SER A 114 -5.03 -0.29 14.90
CA SER A 114 -5.18 -1.35 15.91
C SER A 114 -5.69 -0.85 17.26
N THR A 115 -5.46 0.41 17.60
CA THR A 115 -5.95 1.05 18.83
C THR A 115 -7.48 1.02 18.92
N ALA A 116 -8.17 1.02 17.77
CA ALA A 116 -9.63 0.96 17.72
C ALA A 116 -10.19 -0.31 18.39
N ASP A 117 -9.45 -1.42 18.40
CA ASP A 117 -9.91 -2.68 19.02
C ASP A 117 -10.06 -2.56 20.55
N HIS A 118 -9.29 -1.65 21.16
CA HIS A 118 -9.31 -1.40 22.62
C HIS A 118 -10.11 -0.18 23.02
N LEU A 119 -10.34 0.75 22.09
CA LEU A 119 -10.99 2.02 22.35
C LEU A 119 -12.47 1.87 22.71
N ALA A 120 -13.22 1.03 21.98
CA ALA A 120 -14.64 0.82 22.24
C ALA A 120 -14.92 0.19 23.63
N PRO A 121 -14.23 -0.87 24.05
CA PRO A 121 -14.37 -1.40 25.43
C PRO A 121 -13.98 -0.38 26.50
N LEU A 122 -12.93 0.40 26.27
CA LEU A 122 -12.49 1.44 27.19
C LEU A 122 -13.58 2.50 27.39
N LEU A 123 -14.18 3.00 26.30
CA LEU A 123 -15.25 4.01 26.37
C LEU A 123 -16.47 3.46 27.12
N ALA A 124 -16.88 2.24 26.85
CA ALA A 124 -18.00 1.61 27.52
C ALA A 124 -17.79 1.44 29.05
N SER A 125 -16.56 1.09 29.46
CA SER A 125 -16.22 0.93 30.87
C SER A 125 -16.02 2.25 31.60
N THR A 126 -15.47 3.26 30.91
CA THR A 126 -15.19 4.60 31.49
C THR A 126 -16.45 5.44 31.61
N PHE A 127 -17.38 5.31 30.69
CA PHE A 127 -18.62 6.10 30.64
C PHE A 127 -19.87 5.21 30.59
N PRO A 128 -20.14 4.42 31.63
CA PRO A 128 -21.24 3.43 31.62
C PRO A 128 -22.64 4.10 31.47
N GLU A 129 -22.78 5.32 31.94
CA GLU A 129 -24.03 6.10 31.83
C GLU A 129 -24.31 6.60 30.40
N SER A 130 -23.27 6.65 29.55
CA SER A 130 -23.43 7.15 28.18
C SER A 130 -23.90 6.04 27.23
N LYS A 131 -25.15 6.16 26.78
CA LYS A 131 -25.71 5.24 25.78
C LYS A 131 -24.92 5.24 24.48
N VAL A 132 -24.31 6.37 24.10
CA VAL A 132 -23.46 6.47 22.91
C VAL A 132 -22.15 5.73 23.14
N ALA A 133 -21.45 5.97 24.24
CA ALA A 133 -20.20 5.30 24.57
C ALA A 133 -20.36 3.78 24.66
N SER A 134 -21.41 3.31 25.33
CA SER A 134 -21.75 1.89 25.45
C SER A 134 -22.18 1.27 24.12
N GLY A 135 -22.67 2.08 23.17
CA GLY A 135 -23.10 1.63 21.84
C GLY A 135 -22.00 1.58 20.80
N VAL A 136 -20.82 2.20 21.03
CA VAL A 136 -19.71 2.20 20.09
C VAL A 136 -19.21 0.78 19.84
N THR A 137 -19.17 0.40 18.57
CA THR A 137 -18.68 -0.92 18.10
C THR A 137 -17.53 -0.76 17.12
N LEU A 138 -16.67 0.22 17.36
CA LEU A 138 -15.54 0.56 16.50
C LEU A 138 -14.36 -0.37 16.78
N GLY A 139 -14.20 -1.41 15.96
CA GLY A 139 -12.98 -2.20 15.91
C GLY A 139 -12.12 -1.82 14.71
N ARG A 140 -10.92 -2.37 14.60
CA ARG A 140 -9.93 -2.10 13.53
C ARG A 140 -10.55 -2.17 12.13
N THR A 141 -11.24 -3.26 11.81
CA THR A 141 -11.85 -3.48 10.48
C THR A 141 -12.87 -2.40 10.14
N LYS A 142 -13.76 -2.06 11.08
CA LYS A 142 -14.74 -0.99 10.88
C LYS A 142 -14.09 0.38 10.80
N CYS A 143 -13.09 0.64 11.63
CA CYS A 143 -12.31 1.87 11.60
C CYS A 143 -11.61 2.04 10.23
N THR A 144 -10.93 1.02 9.75
CA THR A 144 -10.30 1.01 8.41
C THR A 144 -11.34 1.28 7.32
N ALA A 145 -12.51 0.64 7.37
CA ALA A 145 -13.56 0.85 6.39
C ALA A 145 -14.12 2.29 6.42
N LEU A 146 -14.30 2.87 7.61
CA LEU A 146 -14.74 4.27 7.75
C LEU A 146 -13.69 5.24 7.23
N VAL A 147 -12.41 5.01 7.51
CA VAL A 147 -11.31 5.85 7.02
C VAL A 147 -11.21 5.76 5.50
N SER A 148 -11.17 4.56 4.94
CA SER A 148 -10.90 4.37 3.50
C SER A 148 -12.11 4.66 2.60
N LYS A 149 -13.34 4.37 3.06
CA LYS A 149 -14.54 4.46 2.22
C LYS A 149 -15.42 5.68 2.50
N VAL A 150 -15.23 6.34 3.63
CA VAL A 150 -16.03 7.52 4.01
C VAL A 150 -15.15 8.74 4.16
N LEU A 151 -14.23 8.75 5.14
CA LEU A 151 -13.44 9.93 5.47
C LEU A 151 -12.49 10.33 4.34
N GLY A 152 -11.74 9.37 3.77
CA GLY A 152 -10.79 9.63 2.68
C GLY A 152 -11.45 10.24 1.44
N PRO A 153 -12.51 9.62 0.86
CA PRO A 153 -13.25 10.20 -0.25
C PRO A 153 -13.82 11.58 0.07
N THR A 154 -14.47 11.76 1.24
CA THR A 154 -15.06 13.04 1.64
C THR A 154 -14.00 14.16 1.75
N PHE A 155 -12.83 13.87 2.35
CA PHE A 155 -11.75 14.85 2.42
C PHE A 155 -11.17 15.18 1.05
N ARG A 156 -11.11 14.20 0.14
CA ARG A 156 -10.71 14.45 -1.24
C ARG A 156 -11.71 15.37 -1.96
N GLU A 157 -13.01 15.12 -1.83
CA GLU A 157 -14.05 15.97 -2.39
C GLU A 157 -13.94 17.40 -1.87
N ILE A 158 -13.82 17.59 -0.57
CA ILE A 158 -13.64 18.93 0.05
C ILE A 158 -12.37 19.61 -0.48
N LEU A 159 -11.27 18.87 -0.65
CA LEU A 159 -10.03 19.41 -1.21
C LEU A 159 -10.22 19.86 -2.65
N LEU A 160 -10.86 19.05 -3.49
CA LEU A 160 -11.10 19.35 -4.89
C LEU A 160 -12.05 20.55 -5.05
N GLU A 161 -13.08 20.66 -4.22
CA GLU A 161 -13.97 21.81 -4.16
C GLU A 161 -13.23 23.10 -3.75
N ASP A 162 -12.31 23.02 -2.77
CA ASP A 162 -11.53 24.17 -2.29
C ASP A 162 -10.49 24.63 -3.33
N ILE A 163 -9.89 23.70 -4.06
CA ILE A 163 -9.04 24.01 -5.24
C ILE A 163 -9.89 24.70 -6.31
N GLY A 164 -11.05 24.15 -6.62
CA GLY A 164 -11.96 24.68 -7.65
C GLY A 164 -11.26 24.88 -8.99
N GLU A 165 -11.49 26.03 -9.61
CA GLU A 165 -10.90 26.39 -10.90
C GLU A 165 -9.63 27.25 -10.81
N GLN A 166 -9.04 27.36 -9.63
CA GLN A 166 -7.87 28.22 -9.43
C GLN A 166 -6.60 27.56 -9.97
N PRO A 167 -5.55 28.37 -10.28
CA PRO A 167 -4.22 27.83 -10.53
C PRO A 167 -3.68 27.10 -9.31
N TYR A 168 -2.94 26.04 -9.55
CA TYR A 168 -2.29 25.24 -8.51
C TYR A 168 -0.90 24.80 -8.98
N SER A 169 -0.08 24.33 -8.05
CA SER A 169 1.19 23.68 -8.34
C SER A 169 1.25 22.32 -7.67
N LEU A 170 2.11 21.47 -8.18
CA LEU A 170 2.30 20.09 -7.73
C LEU A 170 3.67 19.91 -7.08
N ILE A 171 3.74 19.02 -6.14
CA ILE A 171 4.98 18.37 -5.71
C ILE A 171 4.76 16.89 -5.96
N VAL A 172 5.66 16.29 -6.73
CA VAL A 172 5.56 14.89 -7.17
C VAL A 172 6.86 14.19 -6.84
N ASP A 173 6.74 13.05 -6.17
CA ASP A 173 7.88 12.24 -5.74
C ASP A 173 7.60 10.76 -5.91
N GLU A 174 8.59 9.99 -6.42
CA GLU A 174 8.51 8.54 -6.57
C GLU A 174 8.96 7.87 -5.28
N SER A 175 8.17 6.95 -4.78
CA SER A 175 8.48 6.11 -3.64
C SER A 175 8.28 4.64 -3.98
N THR A 176 9.00 3.76 -3.29
CA THR A 176 8.80 2.32 -3.38
C THR A 176 8.34 1.83 -2.02
N ASP A 177 7.20 1.17 -1.96
CA ASP A 177 6.68 0.62 -0.72
C ASP A 177 7.40 -0.67 -0.28
N ILE A 178 7.04 -1.21 0.88
CA ILE A 178 7.61 -2.45 1.43
C ILE A 178 7.31 -3.66 0.53
N SER A 179 6.24 -3.60 -0.26
CA SER A 179 5.84 -4.62 -1.25
C SER A 179 6.66 -4.54 -2.54
N CYS A 180 7.60 -3.61 -2.65
CA CYS A 180 8.35 -3.27 -3.87
C CYS A 180 7.46 -2.72 -5.00
N GLU A 181 6.28 -2.22 -4.67
CA GLU A 181 5.43 -1.50 -5.62
C GLU A 181 5.85 -0.03 -5.66
N LYS A 182 5.94 0.50 -6.89
CA LYS A 182 6.29 1.89 -7.11
C LYS A 182 5.05 2.76 -7.05
N GLU A 183 5.13 3.82 -6.30
CA GLU A 183 4.06 4.78 -6.11
C GLU A 183 4.55 6.20 -6.37
N LEU A 184 3.71 7.01 -7.00
CA LEU A 184 3.93 8.43 -7.20
C LEU A 184 3.09 9.20 -6.18
N GLY A 185 3.75 9.81 -5.21
CA GLY A 185 3.12 10.70 -4.26
C GLY A 185 2.81 12.05 -4.88
N VAL A 186 1.56 12.49 -4.81
CA VAL A 186 1.12 13.77 -5.38
C VAL A 186 0.61 14.68 -4.26
N ILE A 187 1.27 15.82 -4.14
CA ILE A 187 0.91 16.90 -3.22
C ILE A 187 0.54 18.11 -4.06
N VAL A 188 -0.55 18.78 -3.70
CA VAL A 188 -1.02 20.00 -4.36
C VAL A 188 -0.80 21.21 -3.46
N ARG A 189 -0.33 22.32 -4.05
CA ARG A 189 -0.25 23.63 -3.42
C ARG A 189 -1.11 24.62 -4.19
N TYR A 190 -2.03 25.26 -3.49
CA TYR A 190 -3.03 26.18 -4.06
C TYR A 190 -3.39 27.27 -3.05
N PHE A 191 -4.05 28.32 -3.51
CA PHE A 191 -4.60 29.34 -2.64
C PHE A 191 -6.04 28.98 -2.24
N SER A 192 -6.26 28.72 -0.96
CA SER A 192 -7.61 28.45 -0.43
C SER A 192 -8.34 29.76 -0.17
N LYS A 193 -9.42 30.01 -0.91
CA LYS A 193 -10.29 31.16 -0.63
C LYS A 193 -10.95 31.05 0.74
N ARG A 194 -11.22 29.81 1.19
CA ARG A 194 -11.84 29.52 2.47
C ARG A 194 -10.92 29.84 3.64
N ALA A 195 -9.63 29.48 3.54
CA ALA A 195 -8.63 29.76 4.56
C ALA A 195 -7.98 31.13 4.39
N ASN A 196 -8.15 31.77 3.22
CA ASN A 196 -7.47 32.99 2.80
C ASN A 196 -5.93 32.85 2.88
N ASP A 197 -5.40 31.67 2.51
CA ASP A 197 -3.97 31.35 2.61
C ASP A 197 -3.57 30.30 1.58
N PHE A 198 -2.25 30.20 1.32
CA PHE A 198 -1.70 29.11 0.53
C PHE A 198 -1.63 27.82 1.33
N LEU A 199 -2.35 26.81 0.86
CA LEU A 199 -2.35 25.50 1.47
C LEU A 199 -1.54 24.49 0.65
N THR A 200 -0.86 23.61 1.35
CA THR A 200 -0.20 22.43 0.77
C THR A 200 -0.89 21.19 1.33
N ARG A 201 -1.43 20.35 0.46
CA ARG A 201 -2.24 19.19 0.83
C ARG A 201 -1.85 17.97 0.03
N PHE A 202 -1.91 16.83 0.68
CA PHE A 202 -1.77 15.54 0.01
C PHE A 202 -3.01 15.29 -0.86
N LEU A 203 -2.78 14.99 -2.15
CA LEU A 203 -3.84 14.74 -3.13
C LEU A 203 -4.06 13.24 -3.33
N GLY A 204 -2.99 12.45 -3.43
CA GLY A 204 -3.09 11.01 -3.55
C GLY A 204 -1.77 10.30 -3.80
N LEU A 205 -1.86 8.97 -3.79
CA LEU A 205 -0.82 8.06 -4.26
C LEU A 205 -1.31 7.42 -5.56
N ILE A 206 -0.42 7.29 -6.53
CA ILE A 206 -0.69 6.68 -7.84
C ILE A 206 0.25 5.50 -7.96
N SER A 207 -0.29 4.29 -8.07
CA SER A 207 0.51 3.10 -8.34
C SER A 207 1.07 3.14 -9.75
N ILE A 208 2.37 2.92 -9.91
CA ILE A 208 3.08 3.00 -11.18
C ILE A 208 3.45 1.59 -11.62
N THR A 209 2.94 1.17 -12.75
CA THR A 209 3.33 -0.10 -13.39
C THR A 209 4.52 0.08 -14.34
N ASP A 210 4.62 1.24 -14.98
CA ASP A 210 5.72 1.64 -15.85
C ASP A 210 6.40 2.90 -15.30
N ALA A 211 7.61 2.74 -14.79
CA ALA A 211 8.43 3.83 -14.22
C ALA A 211 9.11 4.71 -15.28
N SER A 212 8.79 4.55 -16.56
CA SER A 212 9.21 5.49 -17.59
C SER A 212 8.50 6.84 -17.45
N ALA A 213 9.09 7.89 -18.02
CA ALA A 213 8.47 9.22 -18.03
C ALA A 213 7.06 9.22 -18.66
N THR A 214 6.88 8.42 -19.71
CA THR A 214 5.59 8.27 -20.39
C THR A 214 4.59 7.52 -19.52
N GLY A 215 5.01 6.43 -18.87
CA GLY A 215 4.15 5.67 -17.94
C GLY A 215 3.67 6.55 -16.80
N MET A 216 4.59 7.22 -16.11
CA MET A 216 4.27 8.16 -15.03
C MET A 216 3.33 9.29 -15.48
N PHE A 217 3.56 9.84 -16.67
CA PHE A 217 2.73 10.91 -17.21
C PHE A 217 1.30 10.42 -17.51
N ASN A 218 1.14 9.25 -18.10
CA ASN A 218 -0.17 8.67 -18.40
C ASN A 218 -0.96 8.37 -17.13
N GLU A 219 -0.32 7.77 -16.13
CA GLU A 219 -0.96 7.50 -14.83
C GLU A 219 -1.34 8.82 -14.11
N LEU A 220 -0.44 9.79 -14.10
CA LEU A 220 -0.72 11.12 -13.54
C LEU A 220 -1.89 11.79 -14.26
N LYS A 221 -1.94 11.77 -15.58
CA LYS A 221 -3.01 12.33 -16.38
C LYS A 221 -4.35 11.67 -16.10
N SER A 222 -4.39 10.33 -16.08
CA SER A 222 -5.57 9.56 -15.73
C SER A 222 -6.08 9.90 -14.31
N PHE A 223 -5.16 10.03 -13.36
CA PHE A 223 -5.48 10.44 -11.99
C PHE A 223 -6.10 11.83 -11.94
N PHE A 224 -5.55 12.82 -12.67
CA PHE A 224 -6.10 14.17 -12.74
C PHE A 224 -7.48 14.21 -13.41
N GLU A 225 -7.68 13.42 -14.46
CA GLU A 225 -8.99 13.25 -15.09
C GLU A 225 -10.02 12.68 -14.09
N SER A 226 -9.62 11.69 -13.29
CA SER A 226 -10.48 11.13 -12.23
C SER A 226 -10.83 12.13 -11.12
N CYS A 227 -9.96 13.12 -10.90
CA CYS A 227 -10.15 14.21 -9.95
C CYS A 227 -10.85 15.44 -10.55
N ASN A 228 -11.15 15.42 -11.85
CA ASN A 228 -11.64 16.58 -12.61
C ASN A 228 -10.74 17.82 -12.48
N LEU A 229 -9.42 17.61 -12.41
CA LEU A 229 -8.41 18.66 -12.36
C LEU A 229 -7.79 18.86 -13.76
N ASP A 230 -7.79 20.10 -14.24
CA ASP A 230 -7.20 20.44 -15.54
C ASP A 230 -5.70 20.74 -15.39
N LEU A 231 -4.84 19.93 -16.02
CA LEU A 231 -3.39 20.09 -16.03
C LEU A 231 -2.95 21.47 -16.61
N LYS A 232 -3.75 22.09 -17.44
CA LYS A 232 -3.46 23.45 -17.98
C LYS A 232 -3.50 24.53 -16.89
N ARG A 233 -4.13 24.26 -15.75
CA ARG A 233 -4.15 25.17 -14.59
C ARG A 233 -2.97 24.93 -13.64
N CYS A 234 -2.17 23.89 -13.89
CA CYS A 234 -0.97 23.63 -13.12
C CYS A 234 0.13 24.62 -13.52
N VAL A 235 0.47 25.54 -12.65
CA VAL A 235 1.48 26.59 -12.91
C VAL A 235 2.91 26.13 -12.62
N GLY A 236 3.10 25.09 -11.83
CA GLY A 236 4.42 24.60 -11.47
C GLY A 236 4.41 23.17 -10.97
N ILE A 237 5.53 22.50 -11.20
CA ILE A 237 5.81 21.17 -10.65
C ILE A 237 7.13 21.18 -9.88
N GLY A 238 7.10 20.72 -8.63
CA GLY A 238 8.25 20.44 -7.80
C GLY A 238 8.57 18.95 -7.82
N THR A 239 9.82 18.60 -8.09
CA THR A 239 10.24 17.19 -8.12
C THR A 239 11.72 17.06 -7.70
N ASP A 240 12.18 15.85 -7.49
CA ASP A 240 13.60 15.56 -7.30
C ASP A 240 14.42 15.86 -8.57
N GLY A 241 15.74 15.66 -8.50
CA GLY A 241 16.64 15.90 -9.62
C GLY A 241 16.72 14.75 -10.64
N ALA A 242 15.96 13.66 -10.48
CA ALA A 242 16.03 12.49 -11.33
C ALA A 242 15.75 12.81 -12.81
N SER A 243 16.50 12.19 -13.71
CA SER A 243 16.38 12.45 -15.16
C SER A 243 15.00 12.09 -15.71
N VAL A 244 14.35 11.07 -15.19
CA VAL A 244 12.99 10.66 -15.56
C VAL A 244 11.95 11.71 -15.13
N MET A 245 12.21 12.41 -14.03
CA MET A 245 11.29 13.44 -13.50
C MET A 245 11.50 14.80 -14.18
N CYS A 246 12.75 15.24 -14.39
CA CYS A 246 13.06 16.61 -14.81
C CYS A 246 14.13 16.73 -15.90
N GLY A 247 14.41 15.65 -16.65
CA GLY A 247 15.33 15.66 -17.78
C GLY A 247 14.88 16.60 -18.92
N ARG A 248 15.83 17.04 -19.76
CA ARG A 248 15.54 18.04 -20.81
C ARG A 248 14.68 17.50 -21.94
N ASN A 249 14.88 16.25 -22.37
CA ASN A 249 14.33 15.73 -23.61
C ASN A 249 13.08 14.86 -23.41
N HIS A 250 13.13 13.94 -22.43
CA HIS A 250 12.04 13.00 -22.19
C HIS A 250 11.94 12.75 -20.68
N SER A 251 11.06 13.49 -20.03
CA SER A 251 10.82 13.41 -18.60
C SER A 251 9.35 13.71 -18.31
N LEU A 252 8.91 13.39 -17.10
CA LEU A 252 7.57 13.76 -16.64
C LEU A 252 7.31 15.26 -16.86
N TYR A 253 8.26 16.11 -16.46
CA TYR A 253 8.17 17.57 -16.69
C TYR A 253 8.07 17.94 -18.16
N SER A 254 8.88 17.35 -19.05
CA SER A 254 8.83 17.72 -20.48
C SER A 254 7.49 17.36 -21.12
N LEU A 255 6.94 16.17 -20.79
CA LEU A 255 5.62 15.74 -21.27
C LEU A 255 4.49 16.63 -20.73
N MET A 256 4.54 17.00 -19.46
CA MET A 256 3.58 17.95 -18.88
C MET A 256 3.69 19.33 -19.51
N ARG A 257 4.90 19.80 -19.83
CA ARG A 257 5.14 21.10 -20.47
C ARG A 257 4.66 21.12 -21.92
N ASP A 258 4.69 20.01 -22.62
CA ASP A 258 4.13 19.90 -23.97
C ASP A 258 2.61 20.16 -23.98
N GLU A 259 1.88 19.71 -22.93
CA GLU A 259 0.46 20.04 -22.76
C GLU A 259 0.23 21.43 -22.12
N ASN A 260 1.16 21.91 -21.31
CA ASN A 260 1.08 23.22 -20.66
C ASN A 260 2.43 23.97 -20.76
N PRO A 261 2.64 24.74 -21.85
CA PRO A 261 3.90 25.46 -22.10
C PRO A 261 4.28 26.49 -21.03
N LYS A 262 3.35 26.88 -20.15
CA LYS A 262 3.58 27.84 -19.05
C LYS A 262 4.04 27.17 -17.75
N LEU A 263 4.15 25.84 -17.73
CA LEU A 263 4.54 25.08 -16.56
C LEU A 263 5.98 25.42 -16.12
N ILE A 264 6.15 25.73 -14.84
CA ILE A 264 7.44 26.05 -14.24
C ILE A 264 7.97 24.81 -13.48
N LEU A 265 9.23 24.47 -13.70
CA LEU A 265 9.91 23.41 -12.95
C LEU A 265 10.61 23.99 -11.72
N ALA A 266 10.34 23.42 -10.55
CA ALA A 266 11.08 23.64 -9.31
C ALA A 266 11.79 22.35 -8.90
N LYS A 267 13.14 22.33 -8.95
CA LYS A 267 13.90 21.18 -8.47
C LYS A 267 14.05 21.24 -6.96
N CYS A 268 13.97 20.09 -6.31
CA CYS A 268 14.14 19.96 -4.87
C CYS A 268 15.57 20.36 -4.46
N THR A 269 15.69 21.46 -3.73
CA THR A 269 16.97 21.97 -3.22
C THR A 269 17.59 21.03 -2.17
N CYS A 270 16.75 20.42 -1.34
CA CYS A 270 17.23 19.48 -0.32
C CYS A 270 17.84 18.23 -0.95
N HIS A 271 17.23 17.67 -1.99
CA HIS A 271 17.79 16.53 -2.73
C HIS A 271 19.09 16.92 -3.43
N SER A 272 19.14 18.09 -4.08
CA SER A 272 20.37 18.60 -4.73
C SER A 272 21.51 18.82 -3.72
N LEU A 273 21.19 19.34 -2.54
CA LEU A 273 22.18 19.51 -1.45
C LEU A 273 22.66 18.16 -0.93
N HIS A 274 21.73 17.21 -0.73
CA HIS A 274 22.09 15.85 -0.30
C HIS A 274 23.05 15.18 -1.28
N LEU A 275 22.79 15.26 -2.60
CA LEU A 275 23.70 14.73 -3.62
C LEU A 275 25.07 15.39 -3.56
N ALA A 276 25.13 16.73 -3.46
CA ALA A 276 26.39 17.46 -3.35
C ALA A 276 27.17 17.07 -2.08
N CYS A 277 26.50 16.93 -0.94
CA CYS A 277 27.13 16.45 0.30
C CYS A 277 27.61 15.01 0.17
N SER A 278 26.84 14.13 -0.47
CA SER A 278 27.22 12.74 -0.70
C SER A 278 28.47 12.62 -1.59
N GLU A 279 28.53 13.39 -2.68
CA GLU A 279 29.70 13.44 -3.56
C GLU A 279 30.93 14.00 -2.81
N ALA A 280 30.76 15.11 -2.08
CA ALA A 280 31.82 15.69 -1.27
C ALA A 280 32.36 14.70 -0.23
N THR A 281 31.43 13.96 0.42
CA THR A 281 31.81 12.97 1.42
C THR A 281 32.53 11.77 0.78
N ALA A 282 32.09 11.33 -0.40
CA ALA A 282 32.76 10.24 -1.13
C ALA A 282 34.20 10.57 -1.55
N ALA A 283 34.54 11.86 -1.66
CA ALA A 283 35.89 12.31 -1.95
C ALA A 283 36.78 12.34 -0.71
N LEU A 284 36.25 12.15 0.51
CA LEU A 284 37.05 12.15 1.73
C LEU A 284 37.78 10.81 1.91
N PRO A 285 39.03 10.84 2.48
CA PRO A 285 39.74 9.62 2.83
C PRO A 285 38.95 8.73 3.80
N ALA A 286 39.04 7.40 3.64
CA ALA A 286 38.27 6.43 4.41
C ALA A 286 38.37 6.54 5.93
N ASN A 287 39.51 7.08 6.44
CA ASN A 287 39.73 7.31 7.86
C ASN A 287 38.93 8.47 8.45
N ILE A 288 38.40 9.37 7.61
CA ILE A 288 37.55 10.49 8.05
C ILE A 288 36.08 10.07 8.10
N TRP A 289 35.70 9.10 7.29
CA TRP A 289 34.33 8.58 7.24
C TRP A 289 33.81 7.99 8.57
N CYS A 290 34.73 7.38 9.35
CA CYS A 290 34.35 6.74 10.61
C CYS A 290 33.85 7.71 11.71
N PHE A 291 34.04 9.01 11.54
CA PHE A 291 33.70 10.02 12.56
C PHE A 291 32.33 10.72 12.31
N SER A 292 31.75 10.63 11.12
CA SER A 292 30.61 11.47 10.77
C SER A 292 29.28 10.75 10.57
N LEU A 293 29.26 9.43 10.40
CA LEU A 293 28.02 8.67 10.14
C LEU A 293 28.02 7.36 10.95
N GLY A 294 26.90 7.06 11.60
CA GLY A 294 26.70 5.79 12.26
C GLY A 294 26.80 4.60 11.29
N ASP A 295 27.05 3.40 11.81
CA ASP A 295 27.30 2.16 11.04
C ASP A 295 26.28 1.79 9.96
N SER A 296 25.10 2.44 9.94
CA SER A 296 24.01 2.19 9.00
C SER A 296 24.16 2.87 7.62
N GLU A 297 25.12 3.80 7.44
CA GLU A 297 25.23 4.62 6.21
C GLU A 297 26.57 4.46 5.48
N ARG A 298 27.25 3.32 5.61
CA ARG A 298 28.47 3.07 4.82
C ARG A 298 28.11 2.91 3.34
N PRO A 299 28.82 3.62 2.43
CA PRO A 299 28.63 3.38 1.00
C PRO A 299 29.00 1.94 0.63
N PRO A 300 28.33 1.35 -0.37
CA PRO A 300 28.67 0.02 -0.86
C PRO A 300 30.12 0.03 -1.35
N LYS A 301 30.90 -0.97 -0.94
CA LYS A 301 32.28 -1.15 -1.39
C LYS A 301 32.33 -1.16 -2.91
N SER A 302 33.19 -0.35 -3.52
CA SER A 302 33.38 -0.29 -4.96
C SER A 302 33.75 -1.67 -5.51
N ARG A 303 33.23 -2.04 -6.68
CA ARG A 303 33.41 -3.35 -7.36
C ARG A 303 34.88 -3.72 -7.68
N SER A 304 35.85 -2.82 -7.45
CA SER A 304 37.27 -3.02 -7.76
C SER A 304 38.07 -3.79 -6.69
N GLU A 305 37.50 -4.05 -5.49
CA GLU A 305 38.25 -4.77 -4.44
C GLU A 305 38.00 -6.30 -4.40
N HIS A 306 37.33 -6.88 -5.42
CA HIS A 306 36.98 -8.32 -5.43
C HIS A 306 37.99 -9.22 -6.17
N SER A 307 39.23 -8.75 -6.49
CA SER A 307 40.18 -9.55 -7.26
C SER A 307 41.52 -9.84 -6.62
N ASP A 308 41.65 -9.76 -5.29
CA ASP A 308 42.92 -10.19 -4.67
C ASP A 308 42.74 -10.94 -3.33
N ARG A 309 42.14 -12.13 -3.41
CA ARG A 309 42.10 -13.10 -2.30
C ARG A 309 43.02 -14.31 -2.52
N THR A 310 44.24 -14.09 -3.02
CA THR A 310 45.21 -15.19 -3.18
C THR A 310 46.62 -14.78 -2.70
N LYS A 311 46.77 -14.16 -1.54
CA LYS A 311 48.07 -14.10 -0.88
C LYS A 311 47.93 -14.58 0.57
N PRO A 312 48.72 -15.61 0.98
CA PRO A 312 48.79 -16.04 2.36
C PRO A 312 49.42 -14.96 3.24
N PRO A 313 49.08 -14.88 4.54
CA PRO A 313 49.63 -13.90 5.44
C PRO A 313 51.14 -14.11 5.65
N LEU A 314 51.92 -13.02 5.60
CA LEU A 314 53.34 -13.02 5.92
C LEU A 314 53.56 -13.38 7.40
N PRO A 315 54.61 -14.14 7.75
CA PRO A 315 54.92 -14.56 9.11
C PRO A 315 55.30 -13.36 9.97
N VAL A 316 54.70 -13.26 11.15
CA VAL A 316 55.06 -12.29 12.20
C VAL A 316 56.40 -12.69 12.77
N LYS A 317 57.42 -11.83 12.59
CA LYS A 317 58.70 -11.95 13.31
C LYS A 317 58.47 -11.48 14.76
N HIS A 318 58.60 -12.41 15.70
CA HIS A 318 58.83 -12.09 17.10
C HIS A 318 60.28 -11.58 17.27
N GLU A 319 60.48 -10.29 17.51
CA GLU A 319 61.72 -9.77 18.07
C GLU A 319 61.61 -9.84 19.58
N ASN A 320 62.47 -10.69 20.17
CA ASN A 320 62.80 -10.69 21.58
C ASN A 320 63.65 -9.47 21.85
N ALA A 321 63.30 -8.69 22.83
CA ALA A 321 64.16 -7.68 23.45
C ALA A 321 64.49 -8.12 24.87
N PRO A 322 65.71 -7.78 25.35
CA PRO A 322 66.28 -8.26 26.61
C PRO A 322 65.65 -7.65 27.86
#